data_5ac5df6d15177a5bd3e6696ace99b49c
#
_entry.id   5ac5df6d15177a5bd3e6696ace99b49c
#
_cell.length_a   1.000
_cell.length_b   1.000
_cell.length_c   1.000
_cell.angle_alpha   90.00
_cell.angle_beta   90.00
_cell.angle_gamma   90.00
#
_symmetry.space_group_name_H-M   'P 1'
#
loop_
_entity.id
_entity.type
_entity.pdbx_description
1 polymer ?
#
loop_
_entity_poly.entity_id
_entity_poly.type
_entity_poly.pdbx_seq_one_letter_code
_entity_poly.pdbx_strand_id
1 'polypeptide(L)'
;MVVQNLGAMPAHNGHPGGIAVIALPAQTQSAHYLGNAVLITGPLSAPVAIVGIGLDVSPGITELTTNRGAIPFEIKPKTYLTEHITITQTEKVNPPARDYDRIIRERDEMSAVFKSFSNQRPDLAFVLPVIGRLSS
;
A
#
# COMPACT_ATOMS: atom_id res chain seq x y z
N MET A 1 15.65 -21.11 -22.93
CA MET A 1 15.91 -19.83 -22.24
C MET A 1 14.55 -19.27 -21.87
N VAL A 2 14.10 -19.55 -20.64
CA VAL A 2 12.79 -19.06 -20.17
C VAL A 2 13.01 -17.60 -19.75
N VAL A 3 12.52 -16.66 -20.55
CA VAL A 3 12.42 -15.26 -20.15
C VAL A 3 11.36 -15.23 -19.04
N GLN A 4 11.80 -15.20 -17.79
CA GLN A 4 10.91 -14.85 -16.69
C GLN A 4 10.48 -13.40 -16.92
N ASN A 5 9.23 -13.25 -17.33
CA ASN A 5 8.56 -11.96 -17.36
C ASN A 5 8.48 -11.48 -15.90
N LEU A 6 9.47 -10.69 -15.49
CA LEU A 6 9.40 -9.92 -14.25
C LEU A 6 8.28 -8.92 -14.50
N GLY A 7 7.06 -9.25 -14.05
CA GLY A 7 5.94 -8.32 -14.07
C GLY A 7 6.42 -6.94 -13.64
N ALA A 8 5.94 -5.89 -14.29
CA ALA A 8 6.42 -4.53 -14.07
C ALA A 8 6.36 -4.21 -12.56
N MET A 9 7.52 -4.10 -11.94
CA MET A 9 7.61 -3.70 -10.52
C MET A 9 7.05 -2.28 -10.37
N PRO A 10 6.31 -2.00 -9.30
CA PRO A 10 5.88 -0.63 -9.04
C PRO A 10 7.09 0.29 -8.90
N ALA A 11 6.96 1.53 -9.33
CA ALA A 11 8.00 2.52 -9.12
C ALA A 11 8.18 2.78 -7.62
N HIS A 12 9.44 2.86 -7.19
CA HIS A 12 9.74 3.22 -5.80
C HIS A 12 9.37 4.68 -5.56
N ASN A 13 8.41 4.92 -4.68
CA ASN A 13 7.94 6.22 -4.24
C ASN A 13 7.83 6.23 -2.70
N GLY A 14 8.96 6.31 -2.02
CA GLY A 14 9.07 6.21 -0.56
C GLY A 14 8.64 7.50 0.15
N HIS A 15 7.36 7.87 0.04
CA HIS A 15 6.77 9.01 0.72
C HIS A 15 5.36 8.64 1.24
N PRO A 16 4.74 9.40 2.15
CA PRO A 16 3.37 9.16 2.58
C PRO A 16 2.42 9.04 1.39
N GLY A 17 1.56 8.03 1.36
CA GLY A 17 0.69 7.70 0.23
C GLY A 17 1.37 7.02 -0.95
N GLY A 18 2.66 6.69 -0.84
CA GLY A 18 3.44 6.02 -1.88
C GLY A 18 3.72 4.55 -1.58
N ILE A 19 4.62 3.99 -2.39
CA ILE A 19 5.06 2.59 -2.27
C ILE A 19 6.58 2.57 -2.15
N ALA A 20 7.12 1.95 -1.09
CA ALA A 20 8.54 1.65 -1.00
C ALA A 20 8.81 0.25 -1.55
N VAL A 21 9.80 0.16 -2.43
CA VAL A 21 10.34 -1.09 -2.97
C VAL A 21 11.68 -1.31 -2.29
N ILE A 22 11.79 -2.34 -1.46
CA ILE A 22 12.92 -2.55 -0.55
C ILE A 22 13.57 -3.89 -0.87
N ALA A 23 14.87 -3.85 -1.21
CA ALA A 23 15.66 -5.05 -1.40
C ALA A 23 15.83 -5.78 -0.06
N LEU A 24 15.66 -7.09 -0.07
CA LEU A 24 15.74 -7.92 1.12
C LEU A 24 16.99 -8.83 1.06
N PRO A 25 17.54 -9.25 2.21
CA PRO A 25 18.53 -10.30 2.25
C PRO A 25 18.03 -11.58 1.58
N ALA A 26 18.93 -12.33 0.95
CA ALA A 26 18.61 -13.62 0.35
C ALA A 26 17.88 -14.54 1.35
N GLN A 27 16.94 -15.35 0.83
CA GLN A 27 16.14 -16.29 1.64
C GLN A 27 15.21 -15.63 2.68
N THR A 28 14.90 -14.34 2.55
CA THR A 28 13.86 -13.71 3.36
C THR A 28 12.50 -14.26 2.96
N GLN A 29 11.73 -14.75 3.94
CA GLN A 29 10.44 -15.42 3.73
C GLN A 29 9.25 -14.63 4.29
N SER A 30 9.51 -13.75 5.28
CA SER A 30 8.48 -12.93 5.87
C SER A 30 8.98 -11.51 6.13
N ALA A 31 8.11 -10.54 5.93
CA ALA A 31 8.36 -9.15 6.24
C ALA A 31 7.07 -8.48 6.72
N HIS A 32 7.22 -7.56 7.67
CA HIS A 32 6.11 -6.83 8.27
C HIS A 32 6.46 -5.35 8.39
N TYR A 33 5.50 -4.51 8.09
CA TYR A 33 5.59 -3.07 8.28
C TYR A 33 4.43 -2.60 9.16
N LEU A 34 4.73 -1.91 10.25
CA LEU A 34 3.75 -1.49 11.26
C LEU A 34 2.81 -2.64 11.71
N GLY A 35 3.37 -3.84 11.88
CA GLY A 35 2.63 -5.03 12.31
C GLY A 35 1.84 -5.77 11.21
N ASN A 36 1.77 -5.22 10.00
CA ASN A 36 1.07 -5.84 8.88
C ASN A 36 2.04 -6.59 7.96
N ALA A 37 1.67 -7.78 7.49
CA ALA A 37 2.44 -8.51 6.50
C ALA A 37 2.53 -7.74 5.20
N VAL A 38 3.70 -7.75 4.55
CA VAL A 38 3.93 -7.09 3.26
C VAL A 38 4.25 -8.11 2.17
N LEU A 39 3.94 -7.78 0.93
CA LEU A 39 4.22 -8.62 -0.21
C LEU A 39 5.73 -8.75 -0.42
N ILE A 40 6.23 -9.99 -0.48
CA ILE A 40 7.58 -10.32 -0.92
C ILE A 40 7.50 -10.93 -2.32
N THR A 41 8.29 -10.42 -3.24
CA THR A 41 8.37 -10.88 -4.63
C THR A 41 9.83 -11.03 -5.08
N GLY A 42 10.03 -11.50 -6.31
CA GLY A 42 11.36 -11.77 -6.85
C GLY A 42 11.89 -13.17 -6.50
N PRO A 43 13.11 -13.50 -6.97
CA PRO A 43 13.75 -14.77 -6.68
C PRO A 43 14.25 -14.82 -5.23
N LEU A 44 14.33 -16.01 -4.64
CA LEU A 44 14.83 -16.19 -3.26
C LEU A 44 16.26 -15.68 -3.05
N SER A 45 17.06 -15.62 -4.10
CA SER A 45 18.42 -15.05 -4.07
C SER A 45 18.44 -13.52 -3.97
N ALA A 46 17.38 -12.85 -4.41
CA ALA A 46 17.26 -11.40 -4.40
C ALA A 46 15.79 -11.00 -4.22
N PRO A 47 15.17 -11.30 -3.07
CA PRO A 47 13.78 -10.96 -2.81
C PRO A 47 13.62 -9.45 -2.58
N VAL A 48 12.42 -8.96 -2.84
CA VAL A 48 12.05 -7.55 -2.70
C VAL A 48 10.74 -7.44 -1.95
N ALA A 49 10.65 -6.55 -0.99
CA ALA A 49 9.40 -6.19 -0.33
C ALA A 49 8.71 -5.00 -1.02
N ILE A 50 7.41 -5.10 -1.18
CA ILE A 50 6.54 -4.01 -1.64
C ILE A 50 5.77 -3.49 -0.45
N VAL A 51 6.11 -2.28 -0.01
CA VAL A 51 5.56 -1.68 1.22
C VAL A 51 4.70 -0.48 0.87
N GLY A 52 3.39 -0.56 1.13
CA GLY A 52 2.50 0.58 1.05
C GLY A 52 2.72 1.50 2.26
N ILE A 53 2.86 2.80 2.02
CA ILE A 53 3.03 3.82 3.05
C ILE A 53 1.74 4.61 3.19
N GLY A 54 1.11 4.58 4.37
CA GLY A 54 -0.10 5.36 4.64
C GLY A 54 0.12 6.86 4.49
N LEU A 55 -0.93 7.60 4.16
CA LEU A 55 -0.88 9.07 4.07
C LEU A 55 -0.62 9.73 5.43
N ASP A 56 -1.00 9.08 6.50
CA ASP A 56 -0.85 9.51 7.89
C ASP A 56 0.53 9.21 8.50
N VAL A 57 1.37 8.48 7.76
CA VAL A 57 2.73 8.15 8.23
C VAL A 57 3.63 9.37 8.11
N SER A 58 4.30 9.72 9.19
CA SER A 58 5.25 10.84 9.21
C SER A 58 6.53 10.51 8.44
N PRO A 59 7.11 11.47 7.70
CA PRO A 59 8.44 11.33 7.11
C PRO A 59 9.52 11.05 8.16
N GLY A 60 10.55 10.30 7.77
CA GLY A 60 11.66 9.94 8.64
C GLY A 60 12.17 8.53 8.39
N ILE A 61 13.07 8.07 9.25
CA ILE A 61 13.59 6.70 9.22
C ILE A 61 12.59 5.79 9.93
N THR A 62 12.26 4.69 9.28
CA THR A 62 11.41 3.62 9.82
C THR A 62 12.03 2.26 9.50
N GLU A 63 11.41 1.19 9.97
CA GLU A 63 11.97 -0.16 9.83
C GLU A 63 10.94 -1.14 9.25
N LEU A 64 11.45 -2.01 8.39
CA LEU A 64 10.77 -3.21 7.94
C LEU A 64 11.28 -4.39 8.77
N THR A 65 10.43 -5.04 9.54
CA THR A 65 10.78 -6.23 10.33
C THR A 65 10.74 -7.46 9.42
N THR A 66 11.79 -8.27 9.43
CA THR A 66 11.86 -9.52 8.64
C THR A 66 12.32 -10.68 9.52
N ASN A 67 12.16 -11.92 9.01
CA ASN A 67 12.75 -13.10 9.64
C ASN A 67 14.31 -13.12 9.58
N ARG A 68 14.93 -12.12 8.95
CA ARG A 68 16.39 -11.93 8.87
C ARG A 68 16.87 -10.70 9.64
N GLY A 69 15.99 -10.03 10.38
CA GLY A 69 16.27 -8.81 11.12
C GLY A 69 15.51 -7.60 10.60
N ALA A 70 15.72 -6.46 11.24
CA ALA A 70 15.11 -5.20 10.83
C ALA A 70 15.90 -4.53 9.71
N ILE A 71 15.21 -3.94 8.75
CA ILE A 71 15.80 -3.22 7.62
C ILE A 71 15.31 -1.79 7.69
N PRO A 72 16.18 -0.82 7.99
CA PRO A 72 15.81 0.58 8.00
C PRO A 72 15.58 1.09 6.57
N PHE A 73 14.58 1.95 6.42
CA PHE A 73 14.36 2.70 5.18
C PHE A 73 13.81 4.09 5.48
N GLU A 74 13.98 5.01 4.54
CA GLU A 74 13.59 6.40 4.69
C GLU A 74 12.25 6.66 4.01
N ILE A 75 11.36 7.37 4.72
CA ILE A 75 10.15 7.97 4.16
C ILE A 75 10.44 9.46 3.95
N LYS A 76 10.47 9.88 2.68
CA LYS A 76 10.75 11.26 2.30
C LYS A 76 9.50 12.13 2.42
N PRO A 77 9.64 13.41 2.78
CA PRO A 77 8.50 14.32 2.78
C PRO A 77 7.96 14.52 1.36
N LYS A 78 6.63 14.68 1.26
CA LYS A 78 5.96 15.07 0.02
C LYS A 78 4.87 16.08 0.31
N THR A 79 4.82 17.14 -0.48
CA THR A 79 3.74 18.13 -0.46
C THR A 79 2.70 17.72 -1.49
N TYR A 80 1.44 17.62 -1.06
CA TYR A 80 0.30 17.36 -1.91
C TYR A 80 -0.46 18.66 -2.19
N LEU A 81 -0.99 18.77 -3.40
CA LEU A 81 -1.93 19.85 -3.72
C LEU A 81 -3.23 19.61 -2.94
N THR A 82 -3.74 20.69 -2.35
CA THR A 82 -5.04 20.66 -1.66
C THR A 82 -6.08 21.30 -2.55
N GLU A 83 -7.11 20.55 -2.87
CA GLU A 83 -8.28 21.07 -3.58
C GLU A 83 -9.45 21.20 -2.61
N HIS A 84 -10.13 22.36 -2.65
CA HIS A 84 -11.33 22.60 -1.87
C HIS A 84 -12.56 22.37 -2.73
N ILE A 85 -13.33 21.35 -2.39
CA ILE A 85 -14.59 21.03 -3.05
C ILE A 85 -15.78 21.39 -2.13
N THR A 86 -16.79 22.01 -2.71
CA THR A 86 -18.03 22.29 -2.00
C THR A 86 -19.08 21.24 -2.35
N ILE A 87 -19.57 20.54 -1.33
CA ILE A 87 -20.63 19.55 -1.48
C ILE A 87 -21.94 20.18 -1.02
N THR A 88 -22.88 20.36 -1.96
CA THR A 88 -24.18 20.96 -1.69
C THR A 88 -25.16 20.01 -1.00
N GLN A 89 -24.95 18.70 -1.16
CA GLN A 89 -25.77 17.65 -0.53
C GLN A 89 -25.24 17.35 0.87
N THR A 90 -25.78 18.02 1.87
CA THR A 90 -25.34 17.90 3.28
C THR A 90 -25.42 16.49 3.83
N GLU A 91 -26.39 15.67 3.39
CA GLU A 91 -26.55 14.28 3.80
C GLU A 91 -25.36 13.37 3.42
N LYS A 92 -24.58 13.75 2.39
CA LYS A 92 -23.36 13.02 2.01
C LYS A 92 -22.18 13.31 2.95
N VAL A 93 -22.23 14.43 3.66
CA VAL A 93 -21.20 14.84 4.62
C VAL A 93 -21.63 14.46 6.04
N ASN A 94 -22.91 14.70 6.36
CA ASN A 94 -23.52 14.37 7.64
C ASN A 94 -24.68 13.39 7.42
N PRO A 95 -24.41 12.08 7.39
CA PRO A 95 -25.45 11.09 7.16
C PRO A 95 -26.54 11.14 8.22
N PRO A 96 -27.81 10.89 7.85
CA PRO A 96 -28.90 10.81 8.82
C PRO A 96 -28.69 9.60 9.77
N ALA A 97 -29.23 9.71 10.99
CA ALA A 97 -29.06 8.70 12.05
C ALA A 97 -29.39 7.26 11.59
N ARG A 98 -30.40 7.11 10.73
CA ARG A 98 -30.83 5.82 10.17
C ARG A 98 -29.72 5.07 9.37
N ASP A 99 -28.73 5.81 8.86
CA ASP A 99 -27.68 5.25 8.02
C ASP A 99 -26.40 4.88 8.82
N TYR A 100 -26.29 5.37 10.08
CA TYR A 100 -25.08 5.17 10.88
C TYR A 100 -24.77 3.69 11.16
N ASP A 101 -25.76 2.88 11.51
CA ASP A 101 -25.55 1.46 11.79
C ASP A 101 -25.03 0.70 10.57
N ARG A 102 -25.53 1.06 9.38
CA ARG A 102 -25.03 0.51 8.12
C ARG A 102 -23.61 0.95 7.85
N ILE A 103 -23.30 2.24 8.00
CA ILE A 103 -21.96 2.80 7.77
C ILE A 103 -20.94 2.14 8.69
N ILE A 104 -21.26 1.97 9.97
CA ILE A 104 -20.38 1.31 10.95
C ILE A 104 -20.13 -0.13 10.52
N ARG A 105 -21.17 -0.90 10.22
CA ARG A 105 -21.04 -2.30 9.81
C ARG A 105 -20.19 -2.44 8.55
N GLU A 106 -20.49 -1.67 7.50
CA GLU A 106 -19.75 -1.71 6.23
C GLU A 106 -18.28 -1.30 6.42
N ARG A 107 -18.00 -0.31 7.26
CA ARG A 107 -16.64 0.08 7.61
C ARG A 107 -15.89 -1.05 8.31
N ASP A 108 -16.54 -1.72 9.25
CA ASP A 108 -15.92 -2.81 10.02
C ASP A 108 -15.66 -4.04 9.14
N GLU A 109 -16.58 -4.37 8.22
CA GLU A 109 -16.40 -5.40 7.19
C GLU A 109 -15.22 -5.07 6.27
N MET A 110 -15.15 -3.85 5.73
CA MET A 110 -14.00 -3.41 4.91
C MET A 110 -12.69 -3.48 5.69
N SER A 111 -12.68 -3.05 6.95
CA SER A 111 -11.50 -3.08 7.79
C SER A 111 -11.01 -4.51 8.03
N ALA A 112 -11.91 -5.48 8.18
CA ALA A 112 -11.57 -6.88 8.31
C ALA A 112 -10.95 -7.45 7.02
N VAL A 113 -11.52 -7.10 5.85
CA VAL A 113 -10.99 -7.51 4.54
C VAL A 113 -9.60 -6.92 4.30
N PHE A 114 -9.39 -5.63 4.57
CA PHE A 114 -8.08 -4.98 4.39
C PHE A 114 -6.98 -5.52 5.31
N LYS A 115 -7.34 -6.13 6.45
CA LYS A 115 -6.38 -6.81 7.33
C LYS A 115 -6.05 -8.22 6.88
N SER A 116 -6.80 -8.79 5.94
CA SER A 116 -6.52 -10.12 5.42
C SER A 116 -5.29 -10.09 4.51
N PHE A 117 -4.45 -11.11 4.61
CA PHE A 117 -3.27 -11.27 3.76
C PHE A 117 -3.33 -12.62 3.03
N SER A 118 -3.16 -12.58 1.71
CA SER A 118 -3.09 -13.78 0.88
C SER A 118 -1.63 -14.12 0.57
N ASN A 119 -1.26 -15.40 0.71
CA ASN A 119 0.06 -15.89 0.31
C ASN A 119 0.19 -16.11 -1.21
N GLN A 120 -0.86 -15.85 -1.98
CA GLN A 120 -0.80 -15.94 -3.44
C GLN A 120 0.07 -14.80 -3.99
N ARG A 121 0.93 -15.14 -4.96
CA ARG A 121 1.71 -14.12 -5.67
C ARG A 121 0.82 -13.47 -6.72
N PRO A 122 0.51 -12.17 -6.59
CA PRO A 122 -0.26 -11.47 -7.61
C PRO A 122 0.57 -11.25 -8.87
N ASP A 123 -0.09 -11.12 -10.01
CA ASP A 123 0.52 -10.53 -11.19
C ASP A 123 0.65 -9.01 -10.94
N LEU A 124 1.87 -8.50 -11.02
CA LEU A 124 2.17 -7.07 -10.82
C LEU A 124 2.06 -6.26 -12.11
N ALA A 125 1.71 -6.89 -13.23
CA ALA A 125 1.42 -6.20 -14.48
C ALA A 125 0.00 -5.60 -14.43
N PHE A 126 -0.10 -4.36 -13.99
CA PHE A 126 -1.37 -3.65 -13.95
C PHE A 126 -1.68 -3.03 -15.31
N VAL A 127 -2.94 -3.10 -15.71
CA VAL A 127 -3.46 -2.38 -16.86
C VAL A 127 -4.27 -1.17 -16.41
N LEU A 128 -4.23 -0.09 -17.17
CA LEU A 128 -5.08 1.06 -16.90
C LEU A 128 -6.55 0.67 -17.13
N PRO A 129 -7.42 0.77 -16.11
CA PRO A 129 -8.82 0.37 -16.23
C PRO A 129 -9.60 1.28 -17.19
N VAL A 130 -9.16 2.51 -17.37
CA VAL A 130 -9.78 3.52 -18.24
C VAL A 130 -8.68 4.39 -18.86
N ILE A 131 -8.83 4.72 -20.13
CA ILE A 131 -7.99 5.72 -20.80
C ILE A 131 -8.62 7.09 -20.56
N GLY A 132 -7.90 8.01 -19.93
CA GLY A 132 -8.39 9.35 -19.62
C GLY A 132 -7.31 10.24 -19.03
N ARG A 133 -7.69 11.49 -18.73
CA ARG A 133 -6.80 12.42 -18.03
C ARG A 133 -6.66 11.96 -16.57
N LEU A 134 -5.43 11.82 -16.10
CA LEU A 134 -5.16 11.60 -14.68
C LEU A 134 -5.47 12.90 -13.93
N SER A 135 -6.42 12.82 -13.00
CA SER A 135 -6.75 13.91 -12.09
C SER A 135 -6.14 13.59 -10.72
N SER A 136 -5.01 14.14 -10.43
CA SER A 136 -4.22 13.95 -9.17
C SER A 136 -3.63 12.56 -9.01
#